data_dbee82b79b47f8059a388ccd9ff309b8
#
_entry.id   dbee82b79b47f8059a388ccd9ff309b8
#
_cell.length_a   1.000
_cell.length_b   1.000
_cell.length_c   1.000
_cell.angle_alpha   90.00
_cell.angle_beta   90.00
_cell.angle_gamma   90.00
#
_symmetry.space_group_name_H-M   'P 1'
#
loop_
_entity.id
_entity.type
_entity.pdbx_description
1 polymer ?
#
loop_
_entity_poly.entity_id
_entity_poly.type
_entity_poly.pdbx_seq_one_letter_code
_entity_poly.pdbx_strand_id
1 'polypeptide(L)'
;MANHRNFAIIGGDLRQIRLANALAEEGYSVCVYGFDPDAPYLTLIPKNSLEEALDGANIVILPLPAVADSGYVSTPYYKGKIEVSTLLERMNKNQILLGG
;
A
#
# COMPACT_ATOMS: atom_id res chain seq x y z
N MET A 1 4.87 1.30 -25.36
CA MET A 1 5.11 1.69 -24.35
C MET A 1 4.37 1.28 -23.31
N ALA A 2 4.79 0.81 -22.52
CA ALA A 2 4.11 0.28 -21.46
C ALA A 2 3.40 1.33 -20.67
N ASN A 3 2.33 0.98 -20.07
CA ASN A 3 1.74 1.79 -19.16
C ASN A 3 2.54 1.82 -17.94
N HIS A 4 3.00 2.96 -17.54
CA HIS A 4 3.81 3.09 -16.36
C HIS A 4 2.95 3.51 -15.19
N ARG A 5 2.03 2.65 -14.82
CA ARG A 5 1.25 2.91 -13.62
C ARG A 5 2.05 2.51 -12.42
N ASN A 6 2.05 3.38 -11.42
CA ASN A 6 2.73 3.16 -10.18
C ASN A 6 1.70 2.94 -9.08
N PHE A 7 1.86 1.85 -8.36
CA PHE A 7 0.93 1.46 -7.30
C PHE A 7 1.59 1.61 -5.94
N ALA A 8 0.80 2.01 -4.96
CA ALA A 8 1.19 1.97 -3.56
C ALA A 8 0.18 1.08 -2.84
N ILE A 9 0.67 0.00 -2.24
CA ILE A 9 -0.17 -0.92 -1.48
C ILE A 9 0.09 -0.63 -0.01
N ILE A 10 -0.92 -0.14 0.68
CA ILE A 10 -0.77 0.35 2.05
C ILE A 10 -1.49 -0.58 3.01
N GLY A 11 -0.75 -1.45 3.68
CA GLY A 11 -1.31 -2.37 4.67
C GLY A 11 -2.11 -3.50 4.06
N GLY A 12 -2.69 -4.30 4.93
CA GLY A 12 -3.57 -5.38 4.52
C GLY A 12 -3.05 -6.75 4.88
N ASP A 13 -3.80 -7.76 4.49
CA ASP A 13 -3.49 -9.15 4.80
C ASP A 13 -2.83 -9.84 3.59
N LEU A 14 -2.88 -11.17 3.56
CA LEU A 14 -2.27 -11.93 2.48
C LEU A 14 -2.81 -11.58 1.10
N ARG A 15 -4.07 -11.16 1.02
CA ARG A 15 -4.65 -10.76 -0.28
C ARG A 15 -3.91 -9.55 -0.84
N GLN A 16 -3.58 -8.59 0.02
CA GLN A 16 -2.84 -7.40 -0.40
C GLN A 16 -1.41 -7.77 -0.78
N ILE A 17 -0.78 -8.67 -0.03
CA ILE A 17 0.57 -9.14 -0.34
C ILE A 17 0.59 -9.83 -1.70
N ARG A 18 -0.36 -10.70 -1.96
CA ARG A 18 -0.46 -11.39 -3.24
C ARG A 18 -0.71 -10.43 -4.39
N LEU A 19 -1.56 -9.42 -4.14
CA LEU A 19 -1.83 -8.41 -5.15
C LEU A 19 -0.56 -7.63 -5.48
N ALA A 20 0.19 -7.21 -4.45
CA ALA A 20 1.42 -6.46 -4.66
C ALA A 20 2.43 -7.28 -5.45
N ASN A 21 2.61 -8.56 -5.08
CA ASN A 21 3.53 -9.44 -5.79
C ASN A 21 3.10 -9.63 -7.25
N ALA A 22 1.80 -9.83 -7.48
CA ALA A 22 1.28 -10.06 -8.83
C ALA A 22 1.48 -8.83 -9.72
N LEU A 23 1.22 -7.64 -9.19
CA LEU A 23 1.41 -6.42 -9.95
C LEU A 23 2.88 -6.21 -10.30
N ALA A 24 3.78 -6.51 -9.37
CA ALA A 24 5.21 -6.39 -9.62
C ALA A 24 5.66 -7.39 -10.69
N GLU A 25 5.12 -8.60 -10.67
CA GLU A 25 5.44 -9.61 -11.67
C GLU A 25 4.97 -9.22 -13.06
N GLU A 26 3.88 -8.44 -13.14
CA GLU A 26 3.38 -7.95 -14.42
C GLU A 26 4.18 -6.77 -14.96
N GLY A 27 5.15 -6.30 -14.20
CA GLY A 27 6.02 -5.22 -14.66
C GLY A 27 5.63 -3.83 -14.15
N TYR A 28 4.62 -3.73 -13.32
CA TYR A 28 4.25 -2.44 -12.75
C TYR A 28 5.21 -2.03 -11.64
N SER A 29 5.34 -0.75 -11.43
CA SER A 29 6.10 -0.24 -10.29
C SER A 29 5.20 -0.30 -9.06
N VAL A 30 5.63 -1.00 -8.03
CA VAL A 30 4.83 -1.22 -6.83
C VAL A 30 5.64 -0.89 -5.60
N CYS A 31 5.11 -0.02 -4.76
CA CYS A 31 5.68 0.27 -3.45
C CYS A 31 4.74 -0.28 -2.39
N VAL A 32 5.27 -0.86 -1.33
CA VAL A 32 4.46 -1.38 -0.23
C VAL A 32 4.86 -0.69 1.06
N TYR A 33 3.87 -0.46 1.92
CA TYR A 33 4.08 0.14 3.23
C TYR A 33 3.02 -0.42 4.17
N GLY A 34 3.36 -0.57 5.44
CA GLY A 34 2.43 -1.16 6.39
C GLY A 34 2.60 -2.67 6.48
N PHE A 35 3.79 -3.17 6.11
CA PHE A 35 4.18 -4.56 6.28
C PHE A 35 5.57 -4.59 6.88
N ASP A 36 5.80 -5.51 7.80
CA ASP A 36 7.16 -5.74 8.29
C ASP A 36 7.95 -6.47 7.19
N PRO A 37 9.28 -6.32 7.16
CA PRO A 37 10.08 -6.97 6.11
C PRO A 37 9.95 -8.48 6.08
N ASP A 38 9.56 -9.09 7.22
CA ASP A 38 9.40 -10.54 7.31
C ASP A 38 7.95 -10.98 7.11
N ALA A 39 7.09 -10.12 6.59
CA ALA A 39 5.71 -10.50 6.30
C ALA A 39 5.69 -11.71 5.37
N PRO A 40 4.79 -12.69 5.61
CA PRO A 40 4.81 -13.93 4.83
C PRO A 40 4.55 -13.69 3.35
N TYR A 41 5.33 -14.36 2.50
CA TYR A 41 5.19 -14.34 1.04
C TYR A 41 5.45 -12.99 0.36
N LEU A 42 5.80 -11.97 1.12
CA LEU A 42 6.07 -10.66 0.52
C LEU A 42 7.43 -10.70 -0.19
N THR A 43 7.42 -10.40 -1.49
CA THR A 43 8.64 -10.40 -2.29
C THR A 43 9.22 -9.01 -2.49
N LEU A 44 8.50 -7.98 -2.07
CA LEU A 44 8.92 -6.60 -2.21
C LEU A 44 9.46 -6.09 -0.87
N ILE A 45 10.35 -5.12 -0.95
CA ILE A 45 10.91 -4.51 0.26
C ILE A 45 10.02 -3.33 0.65
N PRO A 46 9.44 -3.34 1.86
CA PRO A 46 8.59 -2.24 2.28
C PRO A 46 9.36 -0.93 2.36
N LYS A 47 8.68 0.15 2.03
CA LYS A 47 9.27 1.48 2.14
C LYS A 47 9.38 1.88 3.62
N ASN A 48 10.27 2.80 3.90
CA ASN A 48 10.56 3.24 5.27
C ASN A 48 9.55 4.27 5.78
N SER A 49 8.85 4.93 4.88
CA SER A 49 7.88 5.94 5.28
C SER A 49 6.70 5.95 4.32
N LEU A 50 5.59 6.49 4.81
CA LEU A 50 4.39 6.64 3.99
C LEU A 50 4.67 7.57 2.81
N GLU A 51 5.43 8.62 3.03
CA GLU A 51 5.78 9.56 1.97
C GLU A 51 6.54 8.87 0.84
N GLU A 52 7.49 7.99 1.19
CA GLU A 52 8.23 7.25 0.19
C GLU A 52 7.32 6.32 -0.61
N ALA A 53 6.38 5.68 0.06
CA ALA A 53 5.47 4.76 -0.61
C ALA A 53 4.53 5.49 -1.55
N LEU A 54 4.11 6.68 -1.19
CA LEU A 54 3.17 7.47 -1.99
C LEU A 54 3.84 8.26 -3.10
N ASP A 55 5.15 8.47 -3.00
CA ASP A 55 5.87 9.29 -3.97
C ASP A 55 5.78 8.69 -5.36
N GLY A 56 5.20 9.43 -6.29
CA GLY A 56 5.05 8.98 -7.66
C GLY A 56 3.95 7.96 -7.91
N ALA A 57 3.22 7.56 -6.86
CA ALA A 57 2.14 6.59 -7.05
C ALA A 57 0.95 7.23 -7.77
N ASN A 58 0.38 6.49 -8.71
CA ASN A 58 -0.84 6.91 -9.39
C ASN A 58 -2.06 6.35 -8.67
N ILE A 59 -1.95 5.14 -8.17
CA ILE A 59 -3.05 4.42 -7.55
C ILE A 59 -2.60 3.93 -6.18
N VAL A 60 -3.39 4.25 -5.16
CA VAL A 60 -3.13 3.84 -3.78
C VAL A 60 -4.22 2.84 -3.39
N ILE A 61 -3.83 1.65 -2.97
CA ILE A 61 -4.76 0.58 -2.65
C ILE A 61 -4.71 0.28 -1.15
N LEU A 62 -5.87 0.35 -0.52
CA LEU A 62 -6.05 0.03 0.89
C LEU A 62 -6.74 -1.32 1.03
N PRO A 63 -6.58 -1.99 2.18
CA PRO A 63 -7.30 -3.24 2.41
C PRO A 63 -8.79 -3.02 2.67
N LEU A 64 -9.57 -4.08 2.63
CA LEU A 64 -10.98 -4.04 3.02
C LEU A 64 -11.14 -4.68 4.39
N PRO A 65 -11.88 -4.04 5.29
CA PRO A 65 -12.40 -2.69 5.15
C PRO A 65 -11.28 -1.68 5.17
N ALA A 66 -11.44 -0.60 4.42
CA ALA A 66 -10.39 0.40 4.32
C ALA A 66 -10.13 1.07 5.66
N VAL A 67 -11.17 1.26 6.45
CA VAL A 67 -11.09 1.92 7.73
C VAL A 67 -11.71 1.03 8.78
N ALA A 68 -10.99 0.81 9.87
CA ALA A 68 -11.56 0.17 11.05
C ALA A 68 -12.22 1.24 11.91
N ASP A 69 -12.98 0.82 12.91
CA ASP A 69 -13.63 1.74 13.83
C ASP A 69 -12.63 2.64 14.53
N SER A 70 -11.39 2.18 14.65
CA SER A 70 -10.33 2.95 15.31
C SER A 70 -9.77 4.07 14.44
N GLY A 71 -10.09 4.11 13.15
CA GLY A 71 -9.51 5.09 12.23
C GLY A 71 -8.15 4.70 11.68
N TYR A 72 -7.74 3.46 11.90
CA TYR A 72 -6.46 2.96 11.40
C TYR A 72 -6.68 1.99 10.24
N VAL A 73 -5.70 1.95 9.33
CA VAL A 73 -5.68 0.97 8.27
C VAL A 73 -5.40 -0.41 8.88
N SER A 74 -6.03 -1.44 8.37
CA SER A 74 -5.78 -2.80 8.84
C SER A 74 -4.36 -3.22 8.44
N THR A 75 -3.52 -3.53 9.44
CA THR A 75 -2.13 -3.89 9.17
C THR A 75 -1.70 -5.10 10.01
N PRO A 76 -2.25 -6.30 9.72
CA PRO A 76 -1.95 -7.48 10.54
C PRO A 76 -0.49 -7.93 10.50
N TYR A 77 0.27 -7.53 9.48
CA TYR A 77 1.67 -7.91 9.36
C TYR A 77 2.62 -6.74 9.55
N TYR A 78 2.23 -5.77 10.37
CA TYR A 78 3.03 -4.59 10.60
C TYR A 78 2.93 -4.18 12.07
N LYS A 79 4.06 -3.91 12.68
CA LYS A 79 4.08 -3.54 14.11
C LYS A 79 3.59 -2.14 14.38
N GLY A 80 3.70 -1.25 13.41
CA GLY A 80 3.25 0.12 13.56
C GLY A 80 1.78 0.28 13.26
N LYS A 81 1.34 1.53 13.21
CA LYS A 81 -0.05 1.88 12.89
C LYS A 81 -0.07 2.96 11.83
N ILE A 82 -1.07 2.90 10.98
CA ILE A 82 -1.24 3.90 9.92
C ILE A 82 -2.61 4.52 10.10
N GLU A 83 -2.64 5.82 10.40
CA GLU A 83 -3.91 6.52 10.52
C GLU A 83 -4.42 6.88 9.13
N VAL A 84 -5.69 6.63 8.89
CA VAL A 84 -6.30 6.94 7.62
C VAL A 84 -6.24 8.43 7.35
N SER A 85 -6.47 9.27 8.37
CA SER A 85 -6.41 10.71 8.19
C SER A 85 -5.02 11.17 7.72
N THR A 86 -3.97 10.58 8.29
CA THR A 86 -2.60 10.91 7.89
C THR A 86 -2.36 10.51 6.44
N LEU A 87 -2.83 9.32 6.06
CA LEU A 87 -2.70 8.85 4.69
C LEU A 87 -3.36 9.83 3.72
N LEU A 88 -4.59 10.24 4.01
CA LEU A 88 -5.32 11.15 3.13
C LEU A 88 -4.65 12.51 3.02
N GLU A 89 -4.05 12.98 4.12
CA GLU A 89 -3.33 14.25 4.11
C GLU A 89 -2.08 14.21 3.25
N ARG A 90 -1.44 13.04 3.16
CA ARG A 90 -0.20 12.90 2.39
C ARG A 90 -0.45 12.65 0.92
N MET A 91 -1.67 12.26 0.54
CA MET A 91 -1.99 12.04 -0.86
C MET A 91 -2.19 13.35 -1.58
N ASN A 92 -1.86 13.38 -2.87
CA ASN A 92 -2.17 14.55 -3.69
C ASN A 92 -3.42 14.27 -4.51
N LYS A 93 -3.95 15.31 -5.14
CA LYS A 93 -5.24 15.20 -5.85
C LYS A 93 -5.15 14.39 -7.13
N ASN A 94 -3.97 14.07 -7.59
CA ASN A 94 -3.83 13.27 -8.82
C ASN A 94 -3.77 11.78 -8.53
N GLN A 95 -3.78 11.40 -7.27
CA GLN A 95 -3.73 10.00 -6.88
C GLN A 95 -5.12 9.43 -6.68
N ILE A 96 -5.32 8.21 -7.15
CA ILE A 96 -6.61 7.53 -7.03
C ILE A 96 -6.53 6.56 -5.86
N LEU A 97 -7.52 6.63 -4.96
CA LEU A 97 -7.59 5.75 -3.82
C LEU A 97 -8.60 4.65 -4.08
N LEU A 98 -8.17 3.41 -3.95
CA LEU A 98 -9.06 2.26 -4.09
C LEU A 98 -9.12 1.50 -2.77
N GLY A 99 -10.33 1.15 -2.35
CA GLY A 99 -10.53 0.24 -1.25
C GLY A 99 -10.47 -1.16 -1.79
N GLY A 100 -9.55 -1.92 -1.27
CA GLY A 100 -9.27 -3.24 -1.83
C GLY A 100 -10.26 -4.32 -1.57
#